data_a6423b79f04dd8c988c577f3708d96d1
#
_entry.id   a6423b79f04dd8c988c577f3708d96d1
#
_cell.length_a   1.000
_cell.length_b   1.000
_cell.length_c   1.000
_cell.angle_alpha   90.00
_cell.angle_beta   90.00
_cell.angle_gamma   90.00
#
_symmetry.space_group_name_H-M   'P 1'
#
loop_
_entity.id
_entity.type
_entity.pdbx_description
1 polymer ?
#
loop_
_entity_poly.entity_id
_entity_poly.type
_entity_poly.pdbx_seq_one_letter_code
_entity_poly.pdbx_strand_id
1 'polypeptide(L)'
;MSLYQLQKLIYHVNRDAAQRDSYRRDPAAFVKSYELSEQESAAVLNVDVRALYTIGVHSLLLRPFTLLNKISNEDYAKALKELE
;
A
#
# COMPACT_ATOMS: atom_id res chain seq x y z
N MET A 1 9.55 -5.54 12.93
CA MET A 1 9.75 -5.96 11.53
C MET A 1 8.97 -5.03 10.61
N SER A 2 9.60 -4.60 9.55
CA SER A 2 9.01 -3.58 8.69
C SER A 2 7.78 -4.06 7.92
N LEU A 3 7.69 -5.36 7.57
CA LEU A 3 6.48 -5.88 6.91
C LEU A 3 5.25 -5.69 7.80
N TYR A 4 5.39 -5.91 9.12
CA TYR A 4 4.29 -5.68 10.05
C TYR A 4 3.84 -4.21 10.00
N GLN A 5 4.80 -3.28 10.02
CA GLN A 5 4.50 -1.85 9.95
C GLN A 5 3.85 -1.47 8.62
N LEU A 6 4.33 -2.06 7.53
CA LEU A 6 3.75 -1.82 6.21
C LEU A 6 2.28 -2.27 6.15
N GLN A 7 2.00 -3.48 6.62
CA GLN A 7 0.64 -3.99 6.63
C GLN A 7 -0.26 -3.20 7.58
N LYS A 8 0.29 -2.75 8.70
CA LYS A 8 -0.43 -1.91 9.65
C LYS A 8 -0.82 -0.57 9.01
N LEU A 9 0.09 0.04 8.25
CA LEU A 9 -0.19 1.28 7.54
C LEU A 9 -1.33 1.09 6.56
N ILE A 10 -1.26 0.05 5.73
CA ILE A 10 -2.28 -0.23 4.73
C ILE A 10 -3.62 -0.54 5.39
N TYR A 11 -3.60 -1.30 6.48
CA TYR A 11 -4.81 -1.62 7.24
C TYR A 11 -5.48 -0.35 7.76
N HIS A 12 -4.70 0.58 8.33
CA HIS A 12 -5.24 1.83 8.84
C HIS A 12 -5.84 2.68 7.73
N VAL A 13 -5.16 2.77 6.59
CA VAL A 13 -5.68 3.54 5.44
C VAL A 13 -7.00 2.93 4.95
N ASN A 14 -7.08 1.60 4.91
CA ASN A 14 -8.29 0.92 4.43
C ASN A 14 -9.48 1.07 5.37
N ARG A 15 -9.24 1.12 6.69
CA ARG A 15 -10.29 0.98 7.69
C ARG A 15 -10.62 2.25 8.45
N ASP A 16 -9.72 3.21 8.54
CA ASP A 16 -9.89 4.41 9.36
C ASP A 16 -9.96 5.65 8.47
N ALA A 17 -11.12 6.30 8.44
CA ALA A 17 -11.35 7.48 7.59
C ALA A 17 -10.38 8.62 7.93
N ALA A 18 -10.08 8.84 9.21
CA ALA A 18 -9.16 9.89 9.62
C ALA A 18 -7.74 9.61 9.14
N GLN A 19 -7.29 8.35 9.24
CA GLN A 19 -5.98 7.94 8.75
C GLN A 19 -5.91 8.04 7.23
N ARG A 20 -6.99 7.67 6.55
CA ARG A 20 -7.08 7.78 5.10
C ARG A 20 -6.97 9.23 4.64
N ASP A 21 -7.63 10.14 5.34
CA ASP A 21 -7.56 11.57 5.03
C ASP A 21 -6.13 12.09 5.21
N SER A 22 -5.45 11.69 6.28
CA SER A 22 -4.06 12.05 6.52
C SER A 22 -3.15 11.55 5.40
N TYR A 23 -3.37 10.31 4.97
CA TYR A 23 -2.61 9.71 3.88
C TYR A 23 -2.82 10.49 2.57
N ARG A 24 -4.06 10.85 2.27
CA ARG A 24 -4.38 11.58 1.04
C ARG A 24 -3.85 13.01 1.04
N ARG A 25 -3.84 13.63 2.23
CA ARG A 25 -3.41 15.02 2.38
C ARG A 25 -1.91 15.17 2.17
N ASP A 26 -1.13 14.29 2.77
CA ASP A 26 0.32 14.30 2.67
C ASP A 26 0.86 12.89 2.80
N PRO A 27 0.89 12.15 1.68
CA PRO A 27 1.33 10.75 1.72
C PRO A 27 2.74 10.57 2.27
N ALA A 28 3.67 11.46 1.92
CA ALA A 28 5.05 11.34 2.38
C ALA A 28 5.17 11.47 3.89
N ALA A 29 4.47 12.46 4.48
CA ALA A 29 4.47 12.63 5.93
C ALA A 29 3.80 11.44 6.62
N PHE A 30 2.70 10.93 6.06
CA PHE A 30 1.99 9.81 6.62
C PHE A 30 2.86 8.55 6.66
N VAL A 31 3.57 8.28 5.56
CA VAL A 31 4.46 7.12 5.45
C VAL A 31 5.60 7.23 6.47
N LYS A 32 6.12 8.44 6.69
CA LYS A 32 7.20 8.65 7.65
C LYS A 32 6.80 8.39 9.09
N SER A 33 5.51 8.40 9.40
CA SER A 33 5.05 8.12 10.76
C SER A 33 5.13 6.63 11.10
N TYR A 34 5.43 5.78 10.12
CA TYR A 34 5.63 4.34 10.30
C TYR A 34 7.11 4.00 10.07
N GLU A 35 7.56 2.94 10.72
CA GLU A 35 8.95 2.49 10.56
C GLU A 35 9.06 1.55 9.35
N LEU A 36 9.18 2.15 8.17
CA LEU A 36 9.30 1.42 6.92
C LEU A 36 10.70 1.54 6.34
N SER A 37 11.12 0.54 5.56
CA SER A 37 12.34 0.63 4.78
C SER A 37 12.12 1.59 3.61
N GLU A 38 13.20 2.03 2.99
CA GLU A 38 13.11 2.90 1.81
C GLU A 38 12.31 2.22 0.70
N GLN A 39 12.53 0.94 0.50
CA GLN A 39 11.83 0.15 -0.51
C GLN A 39 10.34 0.11 -0.24
N GLU A 40 9.95 -0.13 1.01
CA GLU A 40 8.54 -0.17 1.40
C GLU A 40 7.89 1.20 1.25
N SER A 41 8.57 2.26 1.69
CA SER A 41 8.07 3.62 1.56
C SER A 41 7.83 3.98 0.09
N ALA A 42 8.79 3.67 -0.78
CA ALA A 42 8.67 3.93 -2.21
C ALA A 42 7.50 3.15 -2.83
N ALA A 43 7.32 1.89 -2.42
CA ALA A 43 6.24 1.07 -2.93
C ALA A 43 4.87 1.65 -2.56
N VAL A 44 4.72 2.15 -1.33
CA VAL A 44 3.46 2.78 -0.89
C VAL A 44 3.23 4.09 -1.65
N LEU A 45 4.25 4.93 -1.74
CA LEU A 45 4.12 6.25 -2.37
C LEU A 45 3.81 6.15 -3.86
N ASN A 46 4.36 5.15 -4.53
CA ASN A 46 4.12 4.93 -5.95
C ASN A 46 2.94 4.00 -6.22
N VAL A 47 2.31 3.48 -5.18
CA VAL A 47 1.24 2.47 -5.26
C VAL A 47 1.68 1.34 -6.19
N ASP A 48 2.88 0.82 -5.94
CA ASP A 48 3.49 -0.23 -6.78
C ASP A 48 2.94 -1.59 -6.36
N VAL A 49 1.90 -2.03 -7.05
CA VAL A 49 1.18 -3.27 -6.73
C VAL A 49 2.12 -4.46 -6.70
N ARG A 50 2.98 -4.59 -7.70
CA ARG A 50 3.91 -5.71 -7.80
C ARG A 50 4.90 -5.72 -6.64
N ALA A 51 5.48 -4.56 -6.31
CA ALA A 51 6.43 -4.46 -5.21
C ALA A 51 5.76 -4.78 -3.88
N LEU A 52 4.57 -4.26 -3.64
CA LEU A 52 3.83 -4.52 -2.39
C LEU A 52 3.51 -6.01 -2.26
N TYR A 53 3.07 -6.64 -3.34
CA TYR A 53 2.78 -8.06 -3.34
C TYR A 53 4.06 -8.88 -3.08
N THR A 54 5.15 -8.54 -3.75
CA THR A 54 6.43 -9.24 -3.63
C THR A 54 7.03 -9.11 -2.22
N ILE A 55 6.87 -7.93 -1.60
CA ILE A 55 7.33 -7.70 -0.23
C ILE A 55 6.57 -8.60 0.75
N GLY A 56 5.31 -8.90 0.46
CA GLY A 56 4.53 -9.82 1.27
C GLY A 56 3.22 -9.26 1.82
N VAL A 57 2.74 -8.13 1.28
CA VAL A 57 1.46 -7.57 1.71
C VAL A 57 0.34 -8.54 1.34
N HIS A 58 -0.49 -8.86 2.34
CA HIS A 58 -1.60 -9.81 2.15
C HIS A 58 -2.61 -9.25 1.14
N SER A 59 -3.11 -10.12 0.26
CA SER A 59 -4.03 -9.70 -0.80
C SER A 59 -5.32 -9.08 -0.28
N LEU A 60 -5.80 -9.50 0.89
CA LEU A 60 -6.99 -8.92 1.51
C LEU A 60 -6.78 -7.46 1.94
N LEU A 61 -5.53 -7.05 2.13
CA LEU A 61 -5.18 -5.66 2.43
C LEU A 61 -4.86 -4.90 1.15
N LEU A 62 -4.17 -5.56 0.23
CA LEU A 62 -3.65 -4.92 -0.98
C LEU A 62 -4.76 -4.45 -1.91
N ARG A 63 -5.77 -5.29 -2.16
CA ARG A 63 -6.82 -4.95 -3.11
C ARG A 63 -7.63 -3.71 -2.70
N PRO A 64 -8.13 -3.60 -1.45
CA PRO A 64 -8.82 -2.38 -1.03
C PRO A 64 -7.93 -1.14 -1.14
N PHE A 65 -6.65 -1.27 -0.79
CA PHE A 65 -5.70 -0.16 -0.87
C PHE A 65 -5.51 0.32 -2.31
N THR A 66 -5.39 -0.60 -3.26
CA THR A 66 -5.23 -0.24 -4.67
C THR A 66 -6.50 0.37 -5.24
N LEU A 67 -7.68 -0.14 -4.84
CA LEU A 67 -8.96 0.45 -5.26
C LEU A 67 -9.09 1.89 -4.77
N LEU A 68 -8.69 2.13 -3.53
CA LEU A 68 -8.71 3.46 -2.93
C LEU A 68 -7.80 4.42 -3.70
N ASN A 69 -6.73 3.91 -4.28
CA ASN A 69 -5.80 4.68 -5.09
C ASN A 69 -6.14 4.68 -6.58
N LYS A 70 -7.35 4.23 -6.92
CA LYS A 70 -7.91 4.27 -8.28
C LYS A 70 -7.17 3.36 -9.27
N ILE A 71 -6.59 2.27 -8.77
CA ILE A 71 -6.01 1.26 -9.65
C ILE A 71 -7.15 0.37 -10.16
N SER A 72 -7.31 0.28 -11.48
CA SER A 72 -8.37 -0.53 -12.07
C SER A 72 -8.15 -2.02 -11.83
N ASN A 73 -9.23 -2.81 -11.95
CA ASN A 73 -9.13 -4.27 -11.85
C ASN A 73 -8.16 -4.83 -12.90
N GLU A 74 -8.20 -4.26 -14.08
CA GLU A 74 -7.32 -4.67 -15.18
C GLU A 74 -5.86 -4.42 -14.85
N ASP A 75 -5.54 -3.22 -14.36
CA ASP A 75 -4.16 -2.86 -14.01
C ASP A 75 -3.66 -3.70 -12.83
N TYR A 76 -4.53 -3.95 -11.86
CA TYR A 76 -4.18 -4.77 -10.72
C TYR A 76 -3.84 -6.21 -11.15
N ALA A 77 -4.71 -6.80 -11.95
CA ALA A 77 -4.52 -8.17 -12.45
C ALA A 77 -3.26 -8.25 -13.32
N LYS A 78 -3.04 -7.25 -14.17
CA LYS A 78 -1.88 -7.20 -15.05
C LYS A 78 -0.57 -7.14 -14.25
N ALA A 79 -0.54 -6.34 -13.20
CA ALA A 79 0.65 -6.21 -12.36
C ALA A 79 1.00 -7.54 -11.69
N LEU A 80 0.00 -8.30 -11.23
CA LEU A 80 0.22 -9.57 -10.56
C LEU A 80 0.48 -10.73 -11.53
N LYS A 81 -0.07 -10.65 -12.74
CA LYS A 81 0.08 -11.71 -13.73
C LYS A 81 1.54 -11.97 -14.09
N GLU A 82 2.35 -10.93 -14.13
CA GLU A 82 3.76 -11.05 -14.46
C GLU A 82 4.56 -11.79 -13.38
N LEU A 83 3.98 -11.99 -12.21
CA LEU A 83 4.64 -12.67 -11.09
C LEU A 83 4.32 -14.18 -11.06
N GLU A 84 3.42 -14.63 -11.89
CA GLU A 84 3.03 -16.05 -11.95
C GLU A 84 3.96 -16.90 -12.81
#